data_371d09d0bd5d4a61065fbf2bc8b85b76
#
_entry.id   371d09d0bd5d4a61065fbf2bc8b85b76
#
_cell.length_a   1.000
_cell.length_b   1.000
_cell.length_c   1.000
_cell.angle_alpha   90.00
_cell.angle_beta   90.00
_cell.angle_gamma   90.00
#
_symmetry.space_group_name_H-M   'P 1'
#
loop_
_entity.id
_entity.type
_entity.pdbx_description
1 polymer ?
#
loop_
_entity_poly.entity_id
_entity_poly.type
_entity_poly.pdbx_seq_one_letter_code
_entity_poly.pdbx_strand_id
1 'polypeptide(L)'
;LNNKTVQKDIDFTVVGDSIAFAKFVGEKLKREPIIFERFRTAMLPYRGYQLEFVGTRKEEYLPNSRKPIVSVGTLEDDLRRRDFTINALAANLSKDKFGEVVDIFNGLEDLENKILRTPLDPYITYSDDPLRMMRAARFSAQLEFQLHQSSLDAITQMAERIKIISQERITDEFFKILSANKPSIGLLILKKTGLLKYIFPELDNLSGVEIVEEGGKQYKHKDVFLHSLKVLDNVALVSDKLWLRFAALTHDIGKYKTKRITPNGWTFHGHEELGAKIMPNIFRRMKFPLDSLEYVQRLI
;
A
#
# COMPACT_ATOMS: atom_id res chain seq x y z
N LEU A 1 4.73 9.02 15.23
CA LEU A 1 5.51 8.99 16.48
C LEU A 1 4.64 8.88 17.75
N ASN A 2 3.32 8.76 17.64
CA ASN A 2 2.41 8.68 18.80
C ASN A 2 1.82 7.29 19.07
N ASN A 3 2.30 6.23 18.47
CA ASN A 3 1.80 4.88 18.74
C ASN A 3 2.64 4.22 19.85
N LYS A 4 1.97 3.92 20.96
CA LYS A 4 2.48 3.17 22.12
C LYS A 4 2.86 1.70 21.84
N THR A 5 2.85 1.25 20.60
CA THR A 5 3.41 -0.04 20.20
C THR A 5 4.90 0.12 20.04
N VAL A 6 5.67 -0.48 20.95
CA VAL A 6 7.12 -0.59 20.82
C VAL A 6 7.41 -1.28 19.47
N GLN A 7 7.97 -0.52 18.54
CA GLN A 7 8.41 -1.09 17.26
C GLN A 7 9.53 -2.08 17.59
N LYS A 8 9.34 -3.33 17.21
CA LYS A 8 10.29 -4.41 17.51
C LYS A 8 11.44 -4.47 16.49
N ASP A 9 11.26 -3.82 15.35
CA ASP A 9 12.24 -3.80 14.26
C ASP A 9 12.99 -2.47 14.28
N ILE A 10 14.32 -2.54 14.29
CA ILE A 10 15.22 -1.38 14.28
C ILE A 10 16.15 -1.54 13.08
N ASP A 11 16.05 -0.62 12.14
CA ASP A 11 16.83 -0.64 10.90
C ASP A 11 18.09 0.23 11.06
N PHE A 12 19.26 -0.38 10.86
CA PHE A 12 20.55 0.30 10.83
C PHE A 12 21.05 0.40 9.40
N THR A 13 21.22 1.62 8.91
CA THR A 13 21.91 1.88 7.65
C THR A 13 23.40 2.04 7.92
N VAL A 14 24.21 1.15 7.35
CA VAL A 14 25.66 1.09 7.57
C VAL A 14 26.38 1.62 6.32
N VAL A 15 27.15 2.69 6.50
CA VAL A 15 28.07 3.18 5.46
C VAL A 15 29.33 2.29 5.48
N GLY A 16 29.39 1.34 4.55
CA GLY A 16 30.47 0.35 4.49
C GLY A 16 29.97 -1.10 4.53
N ASP A 17 30.72 -1.99 5.18
CA ASP A 17 30.41 -3.40 5.26
C ASP A 17 29.41 -3.69 6.42
N SER A 18 28.14 -3.79 6.06
CA SER A 18 27.07 -4.06 7.03
C SER A 18 27.15 -5.45 7.66
N ILE A 19 27.69 -6.45 6.92
CA ILE A 19 27.85 -7.81 7.45
C ILE A 19 28.96 -7.86 8.49
N ALA A 20 30.11 -7.24 8.20
CA ALA A 20 31.20 -7.14 9.14
C ALA A 20 30.78 -6.37 10.42
N PHE A 21 30.03 -5.27 10.25
CA PHE A 21 29.49 -4.50 11.36
C PHE A 21 28.48 -5.30 12.20
N ALA A 22 27.56 -6.04 11.56
CA ALA A 22 26.61 -6.90 12.26
C ALA A 22 27.31 -8.02 13.05
N LYS A 23 28.36 -8.63 12.51
CA LYS A 23 29.19 -9.62 13.23
C LYS A 23 29.86 -8.98 14.46
N PHE A 24 30.47 -7.82 14.31
CA PHE A 24 31.06 -7.07 15.41
C PHE A 24 30.06 -6.78 16.54
N VAL A 25 28.84 -6.30 16.18
CA VAL A 25 27.77 -6.06 17.15
C VAL A 25 27.33 -7.37 17.79
N GLY A 26 27.20 -8.44 17.01
CA GLY A 26 26.84 -9.78 17.47
C GLY A 26 27.81 -10.31 18.53
N GLU A 27 29.12 -10.17 18.30
CA GLU A 27 30.15 -10.54 19.27
C GLU A 27 29.98 -9.75 20.59
N LYS A 28 29.76 -8.44 20.52
CA LYS A 28 29.54 -7.60 21.72
C LYS A 28 28.27 -7.98 22.49
N LEU A 29 27.22 -8.36 21.78
CA LEU A 29 25.93 -8.75 22.37
C LEU A 29 25.85 -10.26 22.69
N LYS A 30 26.88 -11.04 22.36
CA LYS A 30 26.93 -12.51 22.48
C LYS A 30 25.78 -13.19 21.77
N ARG A 31 25.55 -12.79 20.51
CA ARG A 31 24.52 -13.32 19.61
C ARG A 31 25.08 -13.48 18.21
N GLU A 32 24.59 -14.48 17.46
CA GLU A 32 24.97 -14.69 16.07
C GLU A 32 23.98 -13.99 15.14
N PRO A 33 24.46 -13.16 14.19
CA PRO A 33 23.61 -12.55 13.17
C PRO A 33 23.25 -13.57 12.09
N ILE A 34 22.01 -13.47 11.59
CA ILE A 34 21.56 -14.16 10.40
C ILE A 34 21.97 -13.31 9.19
N ILE A 35 22.78 -13.88 8.30
CA ILE A 35 23.40 -13.16 7.19
C ILE A 35 22.67 -13.47 5.88
N PHE A 36 22.35 -12.42 5.12
CA PHE A 36 21.77 -12.47 3.78
C PHE A 36 22.76 -11.86 2.78
N GLU A 37 23.78 -12.60 2.40
CA GLU A 37 24.90 -12.10 1.59
C GLU A 37 24.47 -11.44 0.29
N ARG A 38 23.53 -12.07 -0.43
CA ARG A 38 22.98 -11.53 -1.69
C ARG A 38 22.42 -10.12 -1.58
N PHE A 39 21.88 -9.76 -0.40
CA PHE A 39 21.25 -8.48 -0.15
C PHE A 39 22.14 -7.53 0.64
N ARG A 40 23.34 -7.99 1.04
CA ARG A 40 24.26 -7.26 1.92
C ARG A 40 23.54 -6.77 3.21
N THR A 41 22.72 -7.65 3.77
CA THR A 41 21.89 -7.40 4.95
C THR A 41 22.20 -8.47 5.99
N ALA A 42 22.17 -8.08 7.26
CA ALA A 42 22.21 -9.01 8.37
C ALA A 42 21.15 -8.66 9.40
N MET A 43 20.57 -9.66 10.04
CA MET A 43 19.57 -9.50 11.10
C MET A 43 20.07 -10.12 12.39
N LEU A 44 19.95 -9.39 13.51
CA LEU A 44 20.37 -9.82 14.82
C LEU A 44 19.19 -9.76 15.80
N PRO A 45 18.61 -10.90 16.22
CA PRO A 45 17.59 -10.93 17.27
C PRO A 45 18.21 -10.58 18.62
N TYR A 46 17.67 -9.56 19.31
CA TYR A 46 18.18 -9.14 20.61
C TYR A 46 17.06 -8.62 21.54
N ARG A 47 16.84 -9.27 22.68
CA ARG A 47 15.88 -8.89 23.74
C ARG A 47 14.45 -8.60 23.23
N GLY A 48 13.98 -9.35 22.24
CA GLY A 48 12.67 -9.18 21.63
C GLY A 48 12.61 -8.14 20.51
N TYR A 49 13.75 -7.49 20.21
CA TYR A 49 13.93 -6.64 19.03
C TYR A 49 14.58 -7.43 17.88
N GLN A 50 14.31 -7.00 16.67
CA GLN A 50 15.04 -7.40 15.47
C GLN A 50 15.90 -6.21 15.03
N LEU A 51 17.20 -6.37 15.05
CA LEU A 51 18.16 -5.36 14.60
C LEU A 51 18.56 -5.73 13.18
N GLU A 52 18.14 -4.94 12.20
CA GLU A 52 18.47 -5.16 10.80
C GLU A 52 19.61 -4.22 10.37
N PHE A 53 20.69 -4.77 9.82
CA PHE A 53 21.84 -4.03 9.33
C PHE A 53 21.89 -4.09 7.83
N VAL A 54 21.69 -2.93 7.18
CA VAL A 54 21.66 -2.80 5.72
C VAL A 54 22.79 -1.89 5.28
N GLY A 55 23.62 -2.36 4.36
CA GLY A 55 24.66 -1.52 3.73
C GLY A 55 24.03 -0.45 2.85
N THR A 56 24.60 0.78 2.90
CA THR A 56 24.21 1.83 1.95
C THR A 56 24.41 1.37 0.52
N ARG A 57 23.43 1.60 -0.33
CA ARG A 57 23.45 1.14 -1.70
C ARG A 57 22.88 2.16 -2.67
N LYS A 58 23.45 2.15 -3.87
CA LYS A 58 22.92 2.81 -5.05
C LYS A 58 22.22 1.74 -5.90
N GLU A 59 21.04 2.06 -6.41
CA GLU A 59 20.25 1.21 -7.28
C GLU A 59 20.12 1.86 -8.65
N GLU A 60 20.40 1.11 -9.71
CA GLU A 60 20.22 1.54 -11.10
C GLU A 60 19.21 0.59 -11.76
N TYR A 61 18.14 1.14 -12.33
CA TYR A 61 17.07 0.36 -12.93
C TYR A 61 17.15 0.39 -14.45
N LEU A 62 16.98 -0.77 -15.06
CA LEU A 62 16.85 -0.86 -16.52
C LEU A 62 15.38 -0.60 -16.91
N PRO A 63 15.11 0.01 -18.10
CA PRO A 63 13.76 0.45 -18.49
C PRO A 63 12.66 -0.63 -18.43
N ASN A 64 13.00 -1.90 -18.64
CA ASN A 64 12.07 -3.04 -18.65
C ASN A 64 12.27 -4.02 -17.50
N SER A 65 13.01 -3.64 -16.47
CA SER A 65 13.32 -4.50 -15.34
C SER A 65 13.10 -3.77 -14.02
N ARG A 66 12.37 -4.40 -13.11
CA ARG A 66 12.25 -3.96 -11.71
C ARG A 66 13.40 -4.44 -10.83
N LYS A 67 14.32 -5.25 -11.37
CA LYS A 67 15.48 -5.73 -10.62
C LYS A 67 16.59 -4.71 -10.80
N PRO A 68 16.95 -3.96 -9.74
CA PRO A 68 18.05 -3.01 -9.85
C PRO A 68 19.39 -3.72 -9.96
N ILE A 69 20.31 -3.06 -10.61
CA ILE A 69 21.74 -3.31 -10.45
C ILE A 69 22.15 -2.58 -9.17
N VAL A 70 22.61 -3.32 -8.18
CA VAL A 70 22.94 -2.79 -6.86
C VAL A 70 24.46 -2.62 -6.73
N SER A 71 24.91 -1.43 -6.39
CA SER A 71 26.29 -1.11 -6.05
C SER A 71 26.38 -0.49 -4.66
N VAL A 72 27.60 -0.36 -4.14
CA VAL A 72 27.84 0.39 -2.89
C VAL A 72 27.51 1.86 -3.16
N GLY A 73 26.71 2.45 -2.28
CA GLY A 73 26.32 3.85 -2.35
C GLY A 73 26.70 4.64 -1.09
N THR A 74 26.47 5.94 -1.16
CA THR A 74 26.55 6.84 0.00
C THR A 74 25.24 6.74 0.83
N LEU A 75 25.19 7.38 1.99
CA LEU A 75 23.97 7.54 2.76
C LEU A 75 22.89 8.29 1.94
N GLU A 76 23.31 9.34 1.21
CA GLU A 76 22.42 10.09 0.35
C GLU A 76 21.81 9.23 -0.75
N ASP A 77 22.60 8.37 -1.41
CA ASP A 77 22.09 7.44 -2.43
C ASP A 77 21.04 6.49 -1.83
N ASP A 78 21.26 6.00 -0.60
CA ASP A 78 20.32 5.12 0.08
C ASP A 78 19.01 5.82 0.47
N LEU A 79 19.09 7.05 0.99
CA LEU A 79 17.90 7.83 1.33
C LEU A 79 17.13 8.27 0.08
N ARG A 80 17.84 8.64 -0.99
CA ARG A 80 17.28 9.09 -2.28
C ARG A 80 16.39 8.03 -2.95
N ARG A 81 16.76 6.75 -2.87
CA ARG A 81 16.01 5.64 -3.48
C ARG A 81 14.75 5.22 -2.72
N ARG A 82 14.47 5.79 -1.54
CA ARG A 82 13.31 5.46 -0.73
C ARG A 82 12.01 5.96 -1.36
N ASP A 83 10.89 5.41 -0.92
CA ASP A 83 9.58 5.72 -1.50
C ASP A 83 9.07 7.13 -1.14
N PHE A 84 9.22 7.54 0.15
CA PHE A 84 8.70 8.82 0.64
C PHE A 84 9.73 9.54 1.50
N THR A 85 9.67 10.87 1.51
CA THR A 85 10.53 11.75 2.31
C THR A 85 10.46 11.42 3.79
N ILE A 86 9.27 11.14 4.32
CA ILE A 86 9.05 10.74 5.72
C ILE A 86 9.72 9.40 6.09
N ASN A 87 10.01 8.56 5.11
CA ASN A 87 10.75 7.30 5.26
C ASN A 87 12.24 7.46 4.92
N ALA A 88 12.67 8.65 4.48
CA ALA A 88 14.04 8.99 4.13
C ALA A 88 14.75 9.78 5.25
N LEU A 89 14.31 9.63 6.47
CA LEU A 89 14.93 10.18 7.68
C LEU A 89 15.90 9.16 8.27
N ALA A 90 17.02 9.62 8.80
CA ALA A 90 17.95 8.80 9.55
C ALA A 90 18.44 9.54 10.80
N ALA A 91 18.84 8.80 11.85
CA ALA A 91 19.48 9.35 13.02
C ALA A 91 20.94 8.91 13.06
N ASN A 92 21.85 9.85 13.31
CA ASN A 92 23.27 9.56 13.41
C ASN A 92 23.58 8.86 14.73
N LEU A 93 24.34 7.78 14.66
CA LEU A 93 24.76 6.99 15.84
C LEU A 93 26.25 7.14 16.15
N SER A 94 27.00 7.99 15.43
CA SER A 94 28.42 8.27 15.78
C SER A 94 28.50 9.03 17.09
N LYS A 95 29.61 8.84 17.81
CA LYS A 95 29.78 9.36 19.17
C LYS A 95 29.63 10.88 19.28
N ASP A 96 30.13 11.59 18.31
CA ASP A 96 30.18 13.07 18.21
C ASP A 96 28.87 13.68 17.67
N LYS A 97 28.04 12.91 16.97
CA LYS A 97 26.79 13.35 16.36
C LYS A 97 25.57 12.53 16.76
N PHE A 98 25.66 11.84 17.91
CA PHE A 98 24.62 10.93 18.36
C PHE A 98 23.26 11.61 18.49
N GLY A 99 22.27 11.06 17.78
CA GLY A 99 20.89 11.55 17.80
C GLY A 99 20.62 12.70 16.82
N GLU A 100 21.63 13.22 16.12
CA GLU A 100 21.43 14.21 15.05
C GLU A 100 20.60 13.58 13.91
N VAL A 101 19.49 14.24 13.56
CA VAL A 101 18.61 13.78 12.49
C VAL A 101 19.17 14.22 11.14
N VAL A 102 19.33 13.27 10.24
CA VAL A 102 19.70 13.50 8.84
C VAL A 102 18.41 13.54 8.01
N ASP A 103 18.06 14.73 7.54
CA ASP A 103 16.89 14.99 6.71
C ASP A 103 17.33 15.76 5.45
N ILE A 104 17.59 15.04 4.37
CA ILE A 104 18.06 15.60 3.11
C ILE A 104 16.90 16.09 2.23
N PHE A 105 15.70 15.56 2.44
CA PHE A 105 14.54 15.72 1.56
C PHE A 105 13.34 16.42 2.22
N ASN A 106 13.56 17.13 3.34
CA ASN A 106 12.54 17.83 4.11
C ASN A 106 11.41 16.89 4.61
N GLY A 107 11.79 15.67 4.99
CA GLY A 107 10.84 14.66 5.48
C GLY A 107 10.21 15.04 6.82
N LEU A 108 10.88 15.81 7.68
CA LEU A 108 10.32 16.32 8.93
C LEU A 108 9.19 17.33 8.66
N GLU A 109 9.37 18.24 7.69
CA GLU A 109 8.35 19.19 7.27
C GLU A 109 7.13 18.46 6.67
N ASP A 110 7.37 17.48 5.80
CA ASP A 110 6.30 16.66 5.23
C ASP A 110 5.56 15.85 6.30
N LEU A 111 6.26 15.36 7.33
CA LEU A 111 5.68 14.65 8.47
C LEU A 111 4.78 15.57 9.30
N GLU A 112 5.21 16.79 9.60
CA GLU A 112 4.46 17.81 10.34
C GLU A 112 3.20 18.24 9.56
N ASN A 113 3.35 18.45 8.25
CA ASN A 113 2.26 18.86 7.35
C ASN A 113 1.37 17.68 6.92
N LYS A 114 1.68 16.44 7.34
CA LYS A 114 0.95 15.21 6.95
C LYS A 114 0.89 15.02 5.44
N ILE A 115 2.00 15.20 4.76
CA ILE A 115 2.15 15.05 3.31
C ILE A 115 2.97 13.80 3.00
N LEU A 116 2.54 13.04 1.99
CA LEU A 116 3.33 11.98 1.37
C LEU A 116 3.91 12.50 0.05
N ARG A 117 5.22 12.69 0.06
CA ARG A 117 6.01 13.16 -1.08
C ARG A 117 7.17 12.19 -1.34
N THR A 118 7.54 11.99 -2.59
CA THR A 118 8.71 11.20 -2.97
C THR A 118 9.99 12.02 -2.84
N PRO A 119 11.15 11.44 -2.42
CA PRO A 119 12.42 12.14 -2.36
C PRO A 119 12.89 12.67 -3.73
N LEU A 120 12.61 11.92 -4.78
CA LEU A 120 12.89 12.28 -6.18
C LEU A 120 11.60 12.63 -6.91
N ASP A 121 11.74 13.01 -8.18
CA ASP A 121 10.62 13.10 -9.10
C ASP A 121 9.78 11.81 -9.02
N PRO A 122 8.46 11.91 -8.77
CA PRO A 122 7.58 10.74 -8.62
C PRO A 122 7.57 9.84 -9.87
N TYR A 123 7.77 10.37 -11.07
CA TYR A 123 7.90 9.57 -12.28
C TYR A 123 9.09 8.63 -12.23
N ILE A 124 10.23 9.08 -11.72
CA ILE A 124 11.41 8.24 -11.50
C ILE A 124 11.10 7.19 -10.43
N THR A 125 10.60 7.64 -9.28
CA THR A 125 10.31 6.80 -8.12
C THR A 125 9.35 5.64 -8.45
N TYR A 126 8.29 5.91 -9.22
CA TYR A 126 7.29 4.91 -9.62
C TYR A 126 7.72 4.10 -10.85
N SER A 127 8.65 4.61 -11.66
CA SER A 127 9.28 3.84 -12.73
C SER A 127 10.18 2.74 -12.16
N ASP A 128 10.94 3.05 -11.12
CA ASP A 128 11.87 2.14 -10.46
C ASP A 128 11.15 0.95 -9.82
N ASP A 129 10.13 1.19 -9.02
CA ASP A 129 9.24 0.14 -8.50
C ASP A 129 7.77 0.61 -8.52
N PRO A 130 6.98 0.16 -9.51
CA PRO A 130 5.56 0.51 -9.61
C PRO A 130 4.72 0.12 -8.40
N LEU A 131 5.18 -0.82 -7.54
CA LEU A 131 4.48 -1.12 -6.29
C LEU A 131 4.43 0.08 -5.34
N ARG A 132 5.35 1.03 -5.47
CA ARG A 132 5.34 2.27 -4.69
C ARG A 132 4.06 3.10 -4.90
N MET A 133 3.38 2.94 -6.06
CA MET A 133 2.06 3.52 -6.29
C MET A 133 0.99 2.94 -5.33
N MET A 134 1.01 1.62 -5.09
CA MET A 134 0.16 0.97 -4.09
C MET A 134 0.55 1.39 -2.66
N ARG A 135 1.85 1.50 -2.40
CA ARG A 135 2.36 1.96 -1.11
C ARG A 135 1.93 3.39 -0.80
N ALA A 136 1.86 4.27 -1.83
CA ALA A 136 1.31 5.63 -1.68
C ALA A 136 -0.13 5.60 -1.15
N ALA A 137 -1.01 4.82 -1.78
CA ALA A 137 -2.38 4.64 -1.33
C ALA A 137 -2.46 4.03 0.09
N ARG A 138 -1.60 3.04 0.38
CA ARG A 138 -1.53 2.42 1.70
C ARG A 138 -1.10 3.40 2.79
N PHE A 139 0.01 4.10 2.61
CA PHE A 139 0.50 5.04 3.63
C PHE A 139 -0.46 6.20 3.83
N SER A 140 -1.12 6.69 2.76
CA SER A 140 -2.20 7.67 2.91
C SER A 140 -3.32 7.16 3.83
N ALA A 141 -3.73 5.89 3.69
CA ALA A 141 -4.77 5.29 4.53
C ALA A 141 -4.30 5.02 5.97
N GLN A 142 -3.06 4.55 6.14
CA GLN A 142 -2.52 4.19 7.45
C GLN A 142 -2.16 5.40 8.33
N LEU A 143 -1.65 6.46 7.72
CA LEU A 143 -1.20 7.67 8.40
C LEU A 143 -2.24 8.80 8.34
N GLU A 144 -3.26 8.67 7.50
CA GLU A 144 -4.23 9.71 7.16
C GLU A 144 -3.53 10.97 6.59
N PHE A 145 -2.48 10.75 5.79
CA PHE A 145 -1.70 11.79 5.15
C PHE A 145 -2.19 12.04 3.72
N GLN A 146 -2.07 13.29 3.28
CA GLN A 146 -2.39 13.68 1.91
C GLN A 146 -1.25 13.30 0.98
N LEU A 147 -1.58 12.65 -0.13
CA LEU A 147 -0.61 12.42 -1.20
C LEU A 147 -0.37 13.71 -1.97
N HIS A 148 0.91 14.08 -2.14
CA HIS A 148 1.28 15.28 -2.88
C HIS A 148 0.76 15.22 -4.32
N GLN A 149 0.33 16.37 -4.88
CA GLN A 149 -0.32 16.42 -6.19
C GLN A 149 0.54 15.82 -7.31
N SER A 150 1.86 16.11 -7.31
CA SER A 150 2.77 15.53 -8.31
C SER A 150 2.80 14.01 -8.28
N SER A 151 2.66 13.39 -7.09
CA SER A 151 2.53 11.93 -6.97
C SER A 151 1.20 11.42 -7.51
N LEU A 152 0.10 12.12 -7.27
CA LEU A 152 -1.20 11.76 -7.86
C LEU A 152 -1.15 11.79 -9.40
N ASP A 153 -0.54 12.83 -9.96
CA ASP A 153 -0.42 13.01 -11.41
C ASP A 153 0.44 11.90 -12.04
N ALA A 154 1.60 11.63 -11.42
CA ALA A 154 2.49 10.56 -11.88
C ALA A 154 1.83 9.18 -11.80
N ILE A 155 1.16 8.85 -10.70
CA ILE A 155 0.44 7.57 -10.55
C ILE A 155 -0.63 7.46 -11.63
N THR A 156 -1.39 8.52 -11.90
CA THR A 156 -2.45 8.53 -12.91
C THR A 156 -1.89 8.20 -14.30
N GLN A 157 -0.76 8.77 -14.66
CA GLN A 157 -0.12 8.54 -15.97
C GLN A 157 0.54 7.16 -16.05
N MET A 158 1.05 6.64 -14.94
CA MET A 158 1.82 5.41 -14.88
C MET A 158 1.03 4.19 -14.38
N ALA A 159 -0.28 4.34 -14.10
CA ALA A 159 -1.11 3.32 -13.47
C ALA A 159 -1.00 1.93 -14.13
N GLU A 160 -0.89 1.89 -15.45
CA GLU A 160 -0.79 0.62 -16.20
C GLU A 160 0.49 -0.17 -15.87
N ARG A 161 1.57 0.50 -15.45
CA ARG A 161 2.83 -0.17 -15.07
C ARG A 161 2.69 -1.12 -13.89
N ILE A 162 1.59 -1.02 -13.12
CA ILE A 162 1.32 -1.96 -12.03
C ILE A 162 1.24 -3.42 -12.51
N LYS A 163 0.94 -3.65 -13.78
CA LYS A 163 0.86 -4.98 -14.40
C LYS A 163 2.16 -5.78 -14.37
N ILE A 164 3.32 -5.11 -14.25
CA ILE A 164 4.61 -5.81 -14.15
C ILE A 164 4.89 -6.35 -12.75
N ILE A 165 4.08 -5.96 -11.76
CA ILE A 165 4.20 -6.41 -10.37
C ILE A 165 3.46 -7.74 -10.18
N SER A 166 4.06 -8.65 -9.42
CA SER A 166 3.40 -9.92 -9.09
C SER A 166 2.15 -9.69 -8.26
N GLN A 167 1.12 -10.52 -8.52
CA GLN A 167 -0.17 -10.39 -7.85
C GLN A 167 -0.06 -10.51 -6.33
N GLU A 168 0.84 -11.35 -5.83
CA GLU A 168 1.07 -11.53 -4.39
C GLU A 168 1.49 -10.22 -3.73
N ARG A 169 2.42 -9.46 -4.32
CA ARG A 169 2.86 -8.17 -3.79
C ARG A 169 1.74 -7.12 -3.83
N ILE A 170 0.92 -7.12 -4.89
CA ILE A 170 -0.25 -6.23 -5.00
C ILE A 170 -1.26 -6.59 -3.90
N THR A 171 -1.51 -7.86 -3.70
CA THR A 171 -2.44 -8.39 -2.69
C THR A 171 -2.00 -8.02 -1.28
N ASP A 172 -0.71 -8.14 -0.97
CA ASP A 172 -0.16 -7.75 0.33
C ASP A 172 -0.38 -6.26 0.62
N GLU A 173 -0.15 -5.38 -0.35
CA GLU A 173 -0.41 -3.96 -0.18
C GLU A 173 -1.91 -3.66 -0.09
N PHE A 174 -2.75 -4.36 -0.85
CA PHE A 174 -4.21 -4.24 -0.77
C PHE A 174 -4.74 -4.65 0.61
N PHE A 175 -4.25 -5.74 1.18
CA PHE A 175 -4.60 -6.16 2.54
C PHE A 175 -4.17 -5.14 3.60
N LYS A 176 -3.01 -4.52 3.45
CA LYS A 176 -2.54 -3.46 4.35
C LYS A 176 -3.41 -2.19 4.23
N ILE A 177 -3.96 -1.89 3.05
CA ILE A 177 -4.96 -0.82 2.87
C ILE A 177 -6.24 -1.17 3.63
N LEU A 178 -6.77 -2.38 3.45
CA LEU A 178 -7.99 -2.83 4.16
C LEU A 178 -7.82 -2.86 5.68
N SER A 179 -6.60 -3.11 6.16
CA SER A 179 -6.28 -3.16 7.58
C SER A 179 -6.05 -1.78 8.22
N ALA A 180 -6.04 -0.70 7.44
CA ALA A 180 -5.92 0.66 7.96
C ALA A 180 -7.16 1.05 8.79
N ASN A 181 -7.02 2.10 9.61
CA ASN A 181 -8.14 2.65 10.38
C ASN A 181 -9.21 3.26 9.47
N LYS A 182 -8.78 3.87 8.37
CA LYS A 182 -9.65 4.50 7.37
C LYS A 182 -9.30 4.03 5.96
N PRO A 183 -9.65 2.79 5.61
CA PRO A 183 -9.27 2.16 4.35
C PRO A 183 -9.83 2.87 3.11
N SER A 184 -10.94 3.60 3.24
CA SER A 184 -11.53 4.39 2.15
C SER A 184 -10.55 5.39 1.54
N ILE A 185 -9.65 5.98 2.33
CA ILE A 185 -8.64 6.93 1.82
C ILE A 185 -7.78 6.28 0.74
N GLY A 186 -7.23 5.10 1.02
CA GLY A 186 -6.41 4.37 0.06
C GLY A 186 -7.18 3.94 -1.18
N LEU A 187 -8.40 3.42 -1.00
CA LEU A 187 -9.25 2.98 -2.10
C LEU A 187 -9.70 4.14 -3.00
N LEU A 188 -9.96 5.33 -2.43
CA LEU A 188 -10.24 6.53 -3.19
C LEU A 188 -9.04 6.98 -4.04
N ILE A 189 -7.82 6.88 -3.51
CA ILE A 189 -6.60 7.16 -4.27
C ILE A 189 -6.47 6.17 -5.43
N LEU A 190 -6.63 4.85 -5.17
CA LEU A 190 -6.59 3.84 -6.22
C LEU A 190 -7.62 4.11 -7.32
N LYS A 191 -8.83 4.54 -6.95
CA LYS A 191 -9.89 4.91 -7.90
C LYS A 191 -9.53 6.16 -8.68
N LYS A 192 -9.18 7.25 -7.99
CA LYS A 192 -8.87 8.55 -8.60
C LYS A 192 -7.72 8.47 -9.60
N THR A 193 -6.72 7.66 -9.32
CA THR A 193 -5.53 7.48 -10.16
C THR A 193 -5.70 6.41 -11.26
N GLY A 194 -6.84 5.73 -11.28
CA GLY A 194 -7.10 4.64 -12.24
C GLY A 194 -6.32 3.35 -11.97
N LEU A 195 -5.61 3.24 -10.83
CA LEU A 195 -4.97 1.99 -10.42
C LEU A 195 -6.00 0.89 -10.16
N LEU A 196 -7.17 1.25 -9.59
CA LEU A 196 -8.19 0.29 -9.17
C LEU A 196 -8.67 -0.60 -10.33
N LYS A 197 -8.81 -0.04 -11.54
CA LYS A 197 -9.23 -0.80 -12.73
C LYS A 197 -8.30 -1.95 -13.10
N TYR A 198 -7.00 -1.83 -12.78
CA TYR A 198 -6.01 -2.88 -13.03
C TYR A 198 -5.93 -3.91 -11.92
N ILE A 199 -6.24 -3.49 -10.69
CA ILE A 199 -6.11 -4.31 -9.47
C ILE A 199 -7.42 -5.06 -9.20
N PHE A 200 -8.54 -4.32 -9.17
CA PHE A 200 -9.84 -4.84 -8.81
C PHE A 200 -10.94 -4.25 -9.70
N PRO A 201 -11.03 -4.66 -10.98
CA PRO A 201 -11.95 -4.08 -11.95
C PRO A 201 -13.43 -4.22 -11.56
N GLU A 202 -13.83 -5.28 -10.86
CA GLU A 202 -15.20 -5.45 -10.41
C GLU A 202 -15.59 -4.36 -9.39
N LEU A 203 -14.68 -3.98 -8.51
CA LEU A 203 -14.89 -2.89 -7.56
C LEU A 203 -14.85 -1.52 -8.27
N ASP A 204 -13.96 -1.36 -9.23
CA ASP A 204 -13.85 -0.13 -10.05
C ASP A 204 -15.16 0.15 -10.81
N ASN A 205 -15.82 -0.90 -11.29
CA ASN A 205 -17.07 -0.82 -12.05
C ASN A 205 -18.32 -0.48 -11.20
N LEU A 206 -18.20 -0.45 -9.86
CA LEU A 206 -19.29 0.00 -8.98
C LEU A 206 -19.44 1.52 -8.93
N SER A 207 -18.46 2.26 -9.43
CA SER A 207 -18.47 3.72 -9.36
C SER A 207 -19.28 4.35 -10.49
N GLY A 208 -19.83 5.51 -10.20
CA GLY A 208 -20.62 6.30 -11.13
C GLY A 208 -22.11 6.30 -10.79
N VAL A 209 -22.75 7.41 -11.16
CA VAL A 209 -24.18 7.60 -10.98
C VAL A 209 -24.77 7.89 -12.34
N GLU A 210 -25.67 7.03 -12.81
CA GLU A 210 -26.41 7.26 -14.03
C GLU A 210 -27.74 7.91 -13.71
N ILE A 211 -28.07 8.96 -14.47
CA ILE A 211 -29.36 9.63 -14.41
C ILE A 211 -30.07 9.26 -15.70
N VAL A 212 -31.26 8.71 -15.57
CA VAL A 212 -32.14 8.39 -16.71
C VAL A 212 -33.41 9.20 -16.58
N GLU A 213 -33.82 9.84 -17.67
CA GLU A 213 -35.12 10.53 -17.78
C GLU A 213 -36.11 9.62 -18.49
N GLU A 214 -37.21 9.30 -17.83
CA GLU A 214 -38.31 8.52 -18.39
C GLU A 214 -39.63 9.07 -17.90
N GLY A 215 -40.55 9.35 -18.83
CA GLY A 215 -41.88 9.91 -18.50
C GLY A 215 -41.84 11.26 -17.79
N GLY A 216 -40.82 12.11 -18.02
CA GLY A 216 -40.66 13.41 -17.39
C GLY A 216 -40.12 13.32 -15.94
N LYS A 217 -39.69 12.14 -15.49
CA LYS A 217 -39.06 11.94 -14.17
C LYS A 217 -37.61 11.56 -14.34
N GLN A 218 -36.75 12.13 -13.48
CA GLN A 218 -35.34 11.75 -13.36
C GLN A 218 -35.18 10.64 -12.31
N TYR A 219 -34.57 9.54 -12.73
CA TYR A 219 -34.21 8.41 -11.87
C TYR A 219 -32.71 8.39 -11.66
N LYS A 220 -32.29 8.50 -10.39
CA LYS A 220 -30.89 8.51 -9.95
C LYS A 220 -30.66 7.40 -8.94
N HIS A 221 -29.58 6.64 -9.09
CA HIS A 221 -29.14 5.72 -8.03
C HIS A 221 -27.95 6.28 -7.24
N LYS A 222 -27.71 5.74 -6.05
CA LYS A 222 -26.52 6.08 -5.25
C LYS A 222 -25.27 5.51 -5.91
N ASP A 223 -24.14 6.19 -5.76
CA ASP A 223 -22.85 5.63 -6.12
C ASP A 223 -22.54 4.44 -5.20
N VAL A 224 -22.54 3.23 -5.79
CA VAL A 224 -22.37 1.98 -5.06
C VAL A 224 -20.95 1.84 -4.52
N PHE A 225 -19.94 2.34 -5.24
CA PHE A 225 -18.56 2.35 -4.78
C PHE A 225 -18.42 3.19 -3.51
N LEU A 226 -18.90 4.43 -3.50
CA LEU A 226 -18.85 5.29 -2.32
C LEU A 226 -19.67 4.73 -1.16
N HIS A 227 -20.79 4.06 -1.43
CA HIS A 227 -21.54 3.33 -0.40
C HIS A 227 -20.70 2.20 0.22
N SER A 228 -20.06 1.37 -0.61
CA SER A 228 -19.22 0.26 -0.15
C SER A 228 -18.03 0.76 0.70
N LEU A 229 -17.43 1.89 0.32
CA LEU A 229 -16.38 2.51 1.13
C LEU A 229 -16.88 2.94 2.51
N LYS A 230 -18.07 3.53 2.58
CA LYS A 230 -18.66 3.94 3.85
C LYS A 230 -18.98 2.74 4.75
N VAL A 231 -19.49 1.65 4.17
CA VAL A 231 -19.76 0.41 4.91
C VAL A 231 -18.44 -0.19 5.43
N LEU A 232 -17.41 -0.22 4.59
CA LEU A 232 -16.07 -0.67 4.98
C LEU A 232 -15.50 0.15 6.14
N ASP A 233 -15.54 1.48 6.07
CA ASP A 233 -15.05 2.34 7.16
C ASP A 233 -15.82 2.11 8.47
N ASN A 234 -17.14 1.94 8.41
CA ASN A 234 -17.95 1.63 9.58
C ASN A 234 -17.55 0.28 10.22
N VAL A 235 -17.27 -0.74 9.40
CA VAL A 235 -16.76 -2.03 9.90
C VAL A 235 -15.35 -1.89 10.46
N ALA A 236 -14.51 -1.06 9.86
CA ALA A 236 -13.14 -0.82 10.33
C ALA A 236 -13.09 -0.19 11.73
N LEU A 237 -14.12 0.57 12.12
CA LEU A 237 -14.23 1.15 13.47
C LEU A 237 -14.49 0.12 14.57
N VAL A 238 -15.11 -1.03 14.23
CA VAL A 238 -15.59 -2.02 15.21
C VAL A 238 -14.91 -3.38 15.09
N SER A 239 -14.14 -3.61 14.03
CA SER A 239 -13.49 -4.91 13.80
C SER A 239 -12.19 -4.77 13.01
N ASP A 240 -11.17 -5.52 13.43
CA ASP A 240 -9.89 -5.69 12.74
C ASP A 240 -9.84 -6.92 11.81
N LYS A 241 -10.93 -7.71 11.78
CA LYS A 241 -11.01 -8.94 10.98
C LYS A 241 -11.00 -8.62 9.48
N LEU A 242 -9.88 -8.93 8.81
CA LEU A 242 -9.63 -8.63 7.41
C LEU A 242 -10.75 -9.08 6.48
N TRP A 243 -11.22 -10.32 6.63
CA TRP A 243 -12.25 -10.90 5.75
C TRP A 243 -13.64 -10.33 5.97
N LEU A 244 -13.95 -9.87 7.19
CA LEU A 244 -15.16 -9.11 7.45
C LEU A 244 -15.13 -7.75 6.76
N ARG A 245 -13.97 -7.05 6.82
CA ARG A 245 -13.75 -5.78 6.10
C ARG A 245 -13.83 -5.99 4.58
N PHE A 246 -13.27 -7.08 4.07
CA PHE A 246 -13.35 -7.40 2.65
C PHE A 246 -14.80 -7.71 2.22
N ALA A 247 -15.56 -8.49 2.99
CA ALA A 247 -16.98 -8.74 2.75
C ALA A 247 -17.79 -7.42 2.76
N ALA A 248 -17.53 -6.54 3.73
CA ALA A 248 -18.15 -5.20 3.79
C ALA A 248 -17.87 -4.35 2.55
N LEU A 249 -16.63 -4.40 2.01
CA LEU A 249 -16.28 -3.71 0.77
C LEU A 249 -17.02 -4.30 -0.45
N THR A 250 -17.26 -5.60 -0.45
CA THR A 250 -17.72 -6.34 -1.64
C THR A 250 -19.17 -6.82 -1.56
N HIS A 251 -19.92 -6.48 -0.49
CA HIS A 251 -21.31 -6.96 -0.31
C HIS A 251 -22.23 -6.63 -1.49
N ASP A 252 -21.99 -5.52 -2.14
CA ASP A 252 -22.74 -5.03 -3.30
C ASP A 252 -22.04 -5.30 -4.64
N ILE A 253 -20.99 -6.14 -4.67
CA ILE A 253 -20.13 -6.32 -5.84
C ILE A 253 -20.90 -6.80 -7.09
N GLY A 254 -22.01 -7.51 -6.94
CA GLY A 254 -22.83 -7.97 -8.05
C GLY A 254 -23.61 -6.88 -8.76
N LYS A 255 -23.79 -5.70 -8.13
CA LYS A 255 -24.63 -4.61 -8.65
C LYS A 255 -24.18 -4.09 -10.01
N TYR A 256 -22.86 -4.13 -10.32
CA TYR A 256 -22.36 -3.65 -11.61
C TYR A 256 -22.88 -4.44 -12.83
N LYS A 257 -23.32 -5.70 -12.62
CA LYS A 257 -23.88 -6.55 -13.70
C LYS A 257 -25.40 -6.73 -13.61
N THR A 258 -26.00 -6.52 -12.44
CA THR A 258 -27.44 -6.71 -12.23
C THR A 258 -28.25 -5.43 -12.37
N LYS A 259 -27.58 -4.30 -12.59
CA LYS A 259 -28.17 -2.98 -12.78
C LYS A 259 -29.13 -2.96 -13.96
N ARG A 260 -30.37 -2.58 -13.74
CA ARG A 260 -31.42 -2.44 -14.76
C ARG A 260 -32.31 -1.24 -14.45
N ILE A 261 -32.83 -0.60 -15.49
CA ILE A 261 -33.89 0.41 -15.37
C ILE A 261 -35.26 -0.25 -15.50
N THR A 262 -36.20 0.16 -14.70
CA THR A 262 -37.61 -0.25 -14.75
C THR A 262 -38.50 1.01 -14.69
N PRO A 263 -39.79 0.92 -14.97
CA PRO A 263 -40.74 2.06 -14.84
C PRO A 263 -40.73 2.66 -13.41
N ASN A 264 -40.28 1.90 -12.41
CA ASN A 264 -40.19 2.33 -11.02
C ASN A 264 -38.78 2.80 -10.63
N GLY A 265 -37.83 2.93 -11.58
CA GLY A 265 -36.47 3.36 -11.35
C GLY A 265 -35.45 2.21 -11.44
N TRP A 266 -34.27 2.43 -10.87
CA TRP A 266 -33.17 1.47 -10.90
C TRP A 266 -33.40 0.27 -9.99
N THR A 267 -33.10 -0.94 -10.50
CA THR A 267 -33.13 -2.20 -9.75
C THR A 267 -31.81 -2.95 -9.86
N PHE A 268 -31.52 -3.82 -8.87
CA PHE A 268 -30.31 -4.61 -8.76
C PHE A 268 -30.60 -6.05 -8.31
N HIS A 269 -31.76 -6.60 -8.68
CA HIS A 269 -32.19 -7.92 -8.25
C HIS A 269 -31.17 -9.02 -8.56
N GLY A 270 -30.92 -9.91 -7.59
CA GLY A 270 -29.99 -11.02 -7.69
C GLY A 270 -28.51 -10.61 -7.60
N HIS A 271 -28.20 -9.39 -7.10
CA HIS A 271 -26.82 -8.94 -6.95
C HIS A 271 -26.07 -9.74 -5.89
N GLU A 272 -26.75 -10.20 -4.83
CA GLU A 272 -26.18 -11.03 -3.77
C GLU A 272 -25.72 -12.39 -4.32
N GLU A 273 -26.61 -13.09 -5.05
CA GLU A 273 -26.28 -14.37 -5.68
C GLU A 273 -25.13 -14.25 -6.68
N LEU A 274 -25.18 -13.20 -7.49
CA LEU A 274 -24.12 -12.94 -8.46
C LEU A 274 -22.81 -12.57 -7.76
N GLY A 275 -22.86 -11.75 -6.71
CA GLY A 275 -21.74 -11.39 -5.87
C GLY A 275 -21.03 -12.63 -5.32
N ALA A 276 -21.79 -13.51 -4.65
CA ALA A 276 -21.25 -14.75 -4.12
C ALA A 276 -20.68 -15.67 -5.22
N LYS A 277 -21.34 -15.74 -6.40
CA LYS A 277 -20.91 -16.58 -7.53
C LYS A 277 -19.59 -16.14 -8.17
N ILE A 278 -19.27 -14.85 -8.19
CA ILE A 278 -18.02 -14.34 -8.77
C ILE A 278 -16.83 -14.39 -7.82
N MET A 279 -17.05 -14.51 -6.49
CA MET A 279 -15.99 -14.51 -5.49
C MET A 279 -14.89 -15.54 -5.74
N PRO A 280 -15.16 -16.80 -6.13
CA PRO A 280 -14.10 -17.77 -6.41
C PRO A 280 -13.10 -17.29 -7.48
N ASN A 281 -13.57 -16.58 -8.50
CA ASN A 281 -12.71 -16.04 -9.54
C ASN A 281 -11.88 -14.86 -9.03
N ILE A 282 -12.47 -13.99 -8.21
CA ILE A 282 -11.76 -12.88 -7.56
C ILE A 282 -10.66 -13.43 -6.65
N PHE A 283 -10.97 -14.42 -5.80
CA PHE A 283 -10.00 -15.02 -4.88
C PHE A 283 -8.80 -15.63 -5.61
N ARG A 284 -9.06 -16.40 -6.69
CA ARG A 284 -7.97 -17.00 -7.49
C ARG A 284 -7.11 -15.92 -8.17
N ARG A 285 -7.74 -14.93 -8.81
CA ARG A 285 -7.03 -13.83 -9.50
C ARG A 285 -6.22 -13.00 -8.53
N MET A 286 -6.79 -12.66 -7.38
CA MET A 286 -6.12 -11.88 -6.32
C MET A 286 -5.16 -12.72 -5.48
N LYS A 287 -5.02 -14.01 -5.73
CA LYS A 287 -4.18 -14.92 -4.93
C LYS A 287 -4.55 -14.91 -3.43
N PHE A 288 -5.84 -14.79 -3.12
CA PHE A 288 -6.34 -14.85 -1.74
C PHE A 288 -6.35 -16.30 -1.22
N PRO A 289 -6.12 -16.54 0.09
CA PRO A 289 -6.26 -17.84 0.70
C PRO A 289 -7.72 -18.34 0.58
N LEU A 290 -7.89 -19.55 0.04
CA LEU A 290 -9.22 -20.10 -0.28
C LEU A 290 -10.02 -20.57 0.95
N ASP A 291 -9.38 -20.76 2.08
CA ASP A 291 -10.02 -21.09 3.37
C ASP A 291 -10.99 -20.01 3.86
N SER A 292 -10.80 -18.78 3.42
CA SER A 292 -11.67 -17.65 3.77
C SER A 292 -12.81 -17.41 2.77
N LEU A 293 -12.84 -18.14 1.65
CA LEU A 293 -13.79 -17.91 0.55
C LEU A 293 -15.24 -18.13 0.99
N GLU A 294 -15.53 -19.26 1.64
CA GLU A 294 -16.88 -19.59 2.08
C GLU A 294 -17.42 -18.57 3.08
N TYR A 295 -16.56 -18.11 4.01
CA TYR A 295 -16.92 -17.07 4.96
C TYR A 295 -17.36 -15.78 4.26
N VAL A 296 -16.60 -15.34 3.25
CA VAL A 296 -16.93 -14.12 2.49
C VAL A 296 -18.22 -14.33 1.67
N GLN A 297 -18.37 -15.47 1.00
CA GLN A 297 -19.59 -15.78 0.21
C GLN A 297 -20.88 -15.77 1.04
N ARG A 298 -20.81 -16.16 2.31
CA ARG A 298 -21.96 -16.14 3.23
C ARG A 298 -22.33 -14.74 3.72
N LEU A 299 -21.43 -13.78 3.59
CA LEU A 299 -21.63 -12.39 4.04
C LEU A 299 -22.06 -11.44 2.90
N ILE A 300 -21.97 -11.89 1.67
CA ILE A 300 -22.44 -11.19 0.47
C ILE A 300 -23.88 -11.60 0.13
#